data_92acdbf0713a2c34faf825de10060ce4
#
_entry.id   92acdbf0713a2c34faf825de10060ce4
#
_cell.length_a   1.000
_cell.length_b   1.000
_cell.length_c   1.000
_cell.angle_alpha   90.00
_cell.angle_beta   90.00
_cell.angle_gamma   90.00
#
_symmetry.space_group_name_H-M   'P 1'
#
loop_
_entity.id
_entity.type
_entity.pdbx_description
1 polymer ?
#
loop_
_entity_poly.entity_id
_entity_poly.type
_entity_poly.pdbx_seq_one_letter_code
_entity_poly.pdbx_strand_id
1 'polypeptide(L)'
;MTPHELLKLAGDVISERGANYGGIEDNFQLIADLASLRLGRDFHPYEIAIIMACVKNARAFASPNHLDSHVDAMNYEMFAATFAEDYIMSKQGTEVIEYQKKADRKVARASKPTRAAKFPVVSDKLGEMTSFRQGSEFSGG
;
A
#
# COMPACT_ATOMS: atom_id res chain seq x y z
N MET A 1 2.69 -0.80 21.83
CA MET A 1 1.27 -0.45 21.55
C MET A 1 0.53 -1.73 21.15
N THR A 2 -0.59 -2.00 21.80
CA THR A 2 -1.43 -3.15 21.52
C THR A 2 -2.38 -2.85 20.36
N PRO A 3 -2.94 -3.86 19.67
CA PRO A 3 -3.96 -3.62 18.64
C PRO A 3 -5.17 -2.82 19.13
N HIS A 4 -5.56 -3.00 20.40
CA HIS A 4 -6.67 -2.26 20.99
C HIS A 4 -6.35 -0.76 21.18
N GLU A 5 -5.15 -0.44 21.63
CA GLU A 5 -4.68 0.95 21.75
C GLU A 5 -4.60 1.62 20.39
N LEU A 6 -4.23 0.86 19.35
CA LEU A 6 -4.17 1.37 17.99
C LEU A 6 -5.56 1.69 17.43
N LEU A 7 -6.55 0.81 17.67
CA LEU A 7 -7.94 1.05 17.28
C LEU A 7 -8.52 2.29 17.97
N LYS A 8 -8.23 2.47 19.27
CA LYS A 8 -8.64 3.66 20.00
C LYS A 8 -8.04 4.92 19.38
N LEU A 9 -6.73 4.92 19.12
CA LEU A 9 -6.04 6.04 18.48
C LEU A 9 -6.65 6.38 17.11
N ALA A 10 -6.98 5.37 16.30
CA ALA A 10 -7.63 5.56 15.02
C ALA A 10 -9.00 6.24 15.16
N GLY A 11 -9.81 5.82 16.13
CA GLY A 11 -11.09 6.44 16.44
C GLY A 11 -10.97 7.89 16.93
N ASP A 12 -9.99 8.18 17.77
CA ASP A 12 -9.72 9.54 18.27
C ASP A 12 -9.36 10.48 17.10
N VAL A 13 -8.52 10.03 16.15
CA VAL A 13 -8.15 10.79 14.94
C VAL A 13 -9.36 11.06 14.04
N ILE A 14 -10.27 10.10 13.87
CA ILE A 14 -11.51 10.31 13.11
C ILE A 14 -12.36 11.39 13.75
N SER A 15 -12.54 11.31 15.07
CA SER A 15 -13.34 12.27 15.82
C SER A 15 -12.80 13.68 15.75
N GLU A 16 -11.50 13.85 15.90
CA GLU A 16 -10.81 15.14 15.81
C GLU A 16 -10.92 15.75 14.41
N ARG A 17 -10.68 14.96 13.36
CA ARG A 17 -10.77 15.43 11.98
C ARG A 17 -12.19 15.76 11.56
N GLY A 18 -13.17 14.96 11.98
CA GLY A 18 -14.58 15.24 11.72
C GLY A 18 -15.05 16.59 12.27
N ALA A 19 -14.53 16.99 13.43
CA ALA A 19 -14.84 18.29 14.01
C ALA A 19 -14.22 19.49 13.22
N ASN A 20 -13.10 19.27 12.54
CA ASN A 20 -12.33 20.34 11.87
C ASN A 20 -12.64 20.49 10.38
N TYR A 21 -13.05 19.42 9.68
CA TYR A 21 -13.14 19.40 8.20
C TYR A 21 -14.54 19.17 7.66
N GLY A 22 -15.59 19.17 8.53
CA GLY A 22 -16.94 18.84 8.11
C GLY A 22 -17.18 17.34 7.95
N GLY A 23 -18.31 16.95 7.36
CA GLY A 23 -18.66 15.55 7.16
C GLY A 23 -17.65 14.80 6.32
N ILE A 24 -17.25 13.64 6.78
CA ILE A 24 -16.31 12.76 6.05
C ILE A 24 -16.88 12.41 4.68
N GLU A 25 -18.18 12.15 4.60
CA GLU A 25 -18.91 11.81 3.38
C GLU A 25 -18.81 12.95 2.34
N ASP A 26 -19.08 14.18 2.77
CA ASP A 26 -19.00 15.36 1.90
C ASP A 26 -17.60 15.57 1.34
N ASN A 27 -16.59 15.37 2.16
CA ASN A 27 -15.20 15.52 1.73
C ASN A 27 -14.80 14.44 0.72
N PHE A 28 -15.16 13.19 0.95
CA PHE A 28 -14.86 12.12 -0.01
C PHE A 28 -15.65 12.28 -1.30
N GLN A 29 -16.90 12.77 -1.24
CA GLN A 29 -17.69 13.08 -2.43
C GLN A 29 -17.02 14.20 -3.24
N LEU A 30 -16.59 15.29 -2.59
CA LEU A 30 -15.89 16.37 -3.28
C LEU A 30 -14.59 15.88 -3.95
N ILE A 31 -13.82 15.02 -3.27
CA ILE A 31 -12.60 14.46 -3.87
C ILE A 31 -12.96 13.59 -5.08
N ALA A 32 -14.01 12.78 -4.99
CA ALA A 32 -14.48 11.93 -6.09
C ALA A 32 -14.90 12.78 -7.30
N ASP A 33 -15.64 13.87 -7.07
CA ASP A 33 -16.07 14.79 -8.13
C ASP A 33 -14.87 15.48 -8.82
N LEU A 34 -13.92 15.96 -8.03
CA LEU A 34 -12.68 16.58 -8.56
C LEU A 34 -11.82 15.58 -9.34
N ALA A 35 -11.70 14.34 -8.85
CA ALA A 35 -10.98 13.28 -9.54
C ALA A 35 -11.69 12.93 -10.86
N SER A 36 -13.01 12.83 -10.85
CA SER A 36 -13.83 12.55 -12.03
C SER A 36 -13.62 13.59 -13.10
N LEU A 37 -13.68 14.86 -12.72
CA LEU A 37 -13.43 15.98 -13.63
C LEU A 37 -12.02 15.96 -14.24
N ARG A 38 -11.02 15.63 -13.43
CA ARG A 38 -9.61 15.64 -13.86
C ARG A 38 -9.22 14.47 -14.73
N LEU A 39 -9.79 13.30 -14.45
CA LEU A 39 -9.35 12.04 -15.05
C LEU A 39 -10.33 11.53 -16.14
N GLY A 40 -11.45 12.22 -16.35
CA GLY A 40 -12.40 11.92 -17.42
C GLY A 40 -13.15 10.59 -17.23
N ARG A 41 -13.30 10.12 -16.00
CA ARG A 41 -14.14 8.98 -15.62
C ARG A 41 -14.76 9.21 -14.26
N ASP A 42 -15.92 8.63 -14.02
CA ASP A 42 -16.56 8.71 -12.72
C ASP A 42 -15.78 7.96 -11.64
N PHE A 43 -15.56 8.64 -10.53
CA PHE A 43 -15.02 8.08 -9.29
C PHE A 43 -16.10 8.09 -8.22
N HIS A 44 -16.14 7.03 -7.43
CA HIS A 44 -17.01 6.94 -6.26
C HIS A 44 -16.19 7.19 -4.97
N PRO A 45 -16.77 7.74 -3.89
CA PRO A 45 -16.11 7.91 -2.60
C PRO A 45 -15.39 6.64 -2.10
N TYR A 46 -15.98 5.46 -2.32
CA TYR A 46 -15.36 4.17 -2.05
C TYR A 46 -13.99 4.00 -2.74
N GLU A 47 -13.91 4.31 -4.04
CA GLU A 47 -12.66 4.18 -4.80
C GLU A 47 -11.60 5.16 -4.29
N ILE A 48 -12.00 6.36 -3.89
CA ILE A 48 -11.11 7.36 -3.31
C ILE A 48 -10.56 6.86 -1.97
N ALA A 49 -11.40 6.30 -1.09
CA ALA A 49 -10.97 5.76 0.18
C ALA A 49 -9.95 4.62 0.01
N ILE A 50 -10.18 3.71 -0.91
CA ILE A 50 -9.22 2.63 -1.26
C ILE A 50 -7.89 3.21 -1.78
N ILE A 51 -7.93 4.22 -2.65
CA ILE A 51 -6.72 4.87 -3.17
C ILE A 51 -5.93 5.51 -2.02
N MET A 52 -6.60 6.19 -1.10
CA MET A 52 -5.95 6.81 0.05
C MET A 52 -5.34 5.78 1.01
N ALA A 53 -6.03 4.66 1.25
CA ALA A 53 -5.47 3.52 1.99
C ALA A 53 -4.19 2.98 1.32
N CYS A 54 -4.21 2.80 -0.01
CA CYS A 54 -3.03 2.37 -0.77
C CYS A 54 -1.85 3.35 -0.63
N VAL A 55 -2.09 4.66 -0.65
CA VAL A 55 -1.05 5.68 -0.43
C VAL A 55 -0.41 5.53 0.95
N LYS A 56 -1.22 5.33 2.00
CA LYS A 56 -0.72 5.15 3.36
C LYS A 56 0.00 3.82 3.56
N ASN A 57 -0.51 2.75 2.97
CA ASN A 57 0.16 1.44 2.97
C ASN A 57 1.53 1.49 2.27
N ALA A 58 1.65 2.20 1.14
CA ALA A 58 2.92 2.39 0.46
C ALA A 58 3.94 3.14 1.35
N ARG A 59 3.50 4.16 2.09
CA ARG A 59 4.36 4.87 3.05
C ARG A 59 4.75 4.00 4.24
N ALA A 60 3.82 3.22 4.79
CA ALA A 60 4.08 2.27 5.86
C ALA A 60 5.06 1.17 5.42
N PHE A 61 4.96 0.71 4.18
CA PHE A 61 5.93 -0.25 3.61
C PHE A 61 7.34 0.34 3.54
N ALA A 62 7.48 1.60 3.11
CA ALA A 62 8.77 2.29 3.04
C ALA A 62 9.32 2.65 4.44
N SER A 63 8.46 2.85 5.42
CA SER A 63 8.80 3.24 6.80
C SER A 63 7.91 2.49 7.79
N PRO A 64 8.21 1.22 8.12
CA PRO A 64 7.34 0.38 8.98
C PRO A 64 7.09 0.93 10.39
N ASN A 65 7.97 1.79 10.89
CA ASN A 65 7.85 2.42 12.21
C ASN A 65 6.99 3.70 12.20
N HIS A 66 6.51 4.13 11.04
CA HIS A 66 5.71 5.35 10.92
C HIS A 66 4.25 5.07 11.29
N LEU A 67 3.96 5.15 12.58
CA LEU A 67 2.66 4.79 13.16
C LEU A 67 1.47 5.51 12.52
N ASP A 68 1.62 6.80 12.21
CA ASP A 68 0.60 7.62 11.57
C ASP A 68 0.11 7.02 10.24
N SER A 69 1.03 6.46 9.44
CA SER A 69 0.66 5.81 8.19
C SER A 69 -0.20 4.56 8.41
N HIS A 70 0.05 3.78 9.46
CA HIS A 70 -0.78 2.63 9.81
C HIS A 70 -2.15 3.05 10.31
N VAL A 71 -2.23 4.07 11.18
CA VAL A 71 -3.48 4.62 11.69
C VAL A 71 -4.33 5.19 10.54
N ASP A 72 -3.75 5.99 9.68
CA ASP A 72 -4.44 6.57 8.54
C ASP A 72 -4.91 5.50 7.55
N ALA A 73 -4.10 4.45 7.27
CA ALA A 73 -4.52 3.35 6.42
C ALA A 73 -5.75 2.64 6.97
N MET A 74 -5.78 2.34 8.27
CA MET A 74 -6.94 1.74 8.94
C MET A 74 -8.18 2.64 8.82
N ASN A 75 -8.03 3.95 9.02
CA ASN A 75 -9.14 4.89 8.92
C ASN A 75 -9.71 4.93 7.49
N TYR A 76 -8.87 4.94 6.46
CA TYR A 76 -9.34 4.89 5.07
C TYR A 76 -10.02 3.58 4.70
N GLU A 77 -9.56 2.44 5.22
CA GLU A 77 -10.25 1.15 5.06
C GLU A 77 -11.64 1.15 5.74
N MET A 78 -11.75 1.76 6.92
CA MET A 78 -13.05 1.92 7.58
C MET A 78 -14.00 2.81 6.78
N PHE A 79 -13.52 3.92 6.22
CA PHE A 79 -14.33 4.77 5.33
C PHE A 79 -14.74 4.03 4.06
N ALA A 80 -13.84 3.27 3.45
CA ALA A 80 -14.22 2.43 2.32
C ALA A 80 -15.35 1.46 2.69
N ALA A 81 -15.28 0.82 3.85
CA ALA A 81 -16.35 -0.07 4.32
C ALA A 81 -17.70 0.65 4.49
N THR A 82 -17.72 1.92 4.95
CA THR A 82 -18.97 2.69 5.06
C THR A 82 -19.57 3.06 3.70
N PHE A 83 -18.75 3.26 2.67
CA PHE A 83 -19.20 3.60 1.31
C PHE A 83 -19.49 2.37 0.43
N ALA A 84 -19.24 1.15 0.93
CA ALA A 84 -19.29 -0.06 0.11
C ALA A 84 -20.70 -0.38 -0.41
N GLU A 85 -21.74 -0.19 0.40
CA GLU A 85 -23.12 -0.46 -0.01
C GLU A 85 -23.55 0.46 -1.16
N ASP A 86 -23.32 1.76 -1.03
CA ASP A 86 -23.65 2.73 -2.06
C ASP A 86 -22.88 2.46 -3.36
N TYR A 87 -21.61 2.07 -3.23
CA TYR A 87 -20.80 1.68 -4.37
C TYR A 87 -21.36 0.46 -5.09
N ILE A 88 -21.78 -0.58 -4.35
CA ILE A 88 -22.39 -1.78 -4.95
C ILE A 88 -23.70 -1.42 -5.64
N MET A 89 -24.55 -0.62 -5.00
CA MET A 89 -25.83 -0.17 -5.58
C MET A 89 -25.61 0.65 -6.86
N SER A 90 -24.64 1.53 -6.89
CA SER A 90 -24.27 2.33 -8.08
C SER A 90 -23.77 1.48 -9.26
N LYS A 91 -23.24 0.29 -8.99
CA LYS A 91 -22.71 -0.64 -10.00
C LYS A 91 -23.65 -1.77 -10.38
N GLN A 92 -24.87 -1.84 -9.77
CA GLN A 92 -25.85 -2.87 -10.10
C GLN A 92 -26.37 -2.69 -11.53
N GLY A 93 -25.76 -3.37 -12.43
CA GLY A 93 -26.23 -3.45 -13.81
C GLY A 93 -25.35 -4.24 -14.75
N THR A 94 -24.07 -4.47 -14.51
CA THR A 94 -23.30 -5.37 -15.41
C THR A 94 -21.80 -5.48 -15.08
N GLU A 95 -21.20 -4.60 -14.27
CA GLU A 95 -19.73 -4.47 -14.25
C GLU A 95 -18.99 -5.16 -13.09
N VAL A 96 -19.67 -5.50 -11.99
CA VAL A 96 -19.02 -6.09 -10.81
C VAL A 96 -18.37 -7.43 -11.15
N ILE A 97 -19.03 -8.23 -12.00
CA ILE A 97 -18.51 -9.55 -12.42
C ILE A 97 -17.29 -9.39 -13.36
N GLU A 98 -17.25 -8.39 -14.19
CA GLU A 98 -16.09 -8.14 -15.08
C GLU A 98 -14.90 -7.56 -14.31
N TYR A 99 -15.13 -6.69 -13.34
CA TYR A 99 -14.07 -6.10 -12.54
C TYR A 99 -13.40 -7.17 -11.66
N GLN A 100 -14.21 -8.01 -11.00
CA GLN A 100 -13.69 -9.13 -10.21
C GLN A 100 -12.85 -10.07 -11.09
N LYS A 101 -13.35 -10.44 -12.26
CA LYS A 101 -12.61 -11.27 -13.22
C LYS A 101 -11.30 -10.62 -13.70
N LYS A 102 -11.28 -9.30 -13.89
CA LYS A 102 -10.06 -8.56 -14.27
C LYS A 102 -9.05 -8.48 -13.13
N ALA A 103 -9.51 -8.26 -11.89
CA ALA A 103 -8.67 -8.25 -10.70
C ALA A 103 -8.05 -9.63 -10.46
N ASP A 104 -8.85 -10.68 -10.51
CA ASP A 104 -8.39 -12.06 -10.35
C ASP A 104 -7.35 -12.45 -11.42
N ARG A 105 -7.55 -12.01 -12.68
CA ARG A 105 -6.56 -12.20 -13.75
C ARG A 105 -5.25 -11.42 -13.50
N LYS A 106 -5.32 -10.24 -12.89
CA LYS A 106 -4.16 -9.41 -12.60
C LYS A 106 -3.36 -9.97 -11.44
N VAL A 107 -4.04 -10.44 -10.39
CA VAL A 107 -3.44 -11.15 -9.25
C VAL A 107 -2.80 -12.47 -9.71
N ALA A 108 -3.51 -13.25 -10.52
CA ALA A 108 -2.97 -14.50 -11.08
C ALA A 108 -1.76 -14.26 -12.01
N ARG A 109 -1.67 -13.11 -12.68
CA ARG A 109 -0.47 -12.72 -13.46
C ARG A 109 0.69 -12.29 -12.58
N ALA A 110 0.41 -11.56 -11.49
CA ALA A 110 1.42 -11.12 -10.53
C ALA A 110 1.98 -12.27 -9.69
N SER A 111 1.18 -13.28 -9.42
CA SER A 111 1.58 -14.49 -8.68
C SER A 111 2.32 -15.54 -9.53
N LYS A 112 2.42 -15.36 -10.86
CA LYS A 112 3.33 -16.20 -11.65
C LYS A 112 4.76 -15.86 -11.25
N PRO A 113 5.58 -16.85 -10.82
CA PRO A 113 6.95 -16.61 -10.46
C PRO A 113 7.65 -15.98 -11.67
N THR A 114 8.11 -14.75 -11.49
CA THR A 114 9.02 -14.12 -12.46
C THR A 114 10.15 -15.10 -12.62
N ARG A 115 10.36 -15.60 -13.84
CA ARG A 115 11.49 -16.47 -14.18
C ARG A 115 12.73 -15.86 -13.52
N ALA A 116 13.26 -16.57 -12.51
CA ALA A 116 14.33 -16.07 -11.66
C ALA A 116 15.38 -15.42 -12.57
N ALA A 117 15.59 -14.12 -12.42
CA ALA A 117 16.72 -13.48 -13.01
C ALA A 117 17.93 -14.28 -12.50
N LYS A 118 18.65 -14.93 -13.39
CA LYS A 118 19.92 -15.58 -13.07
C LYS A 118 20.83 -14.46 -12.61
N PHE A 119 20.84 -14.19 -11.31
CA PHE A 119 21.90 -13.39 -10.73
C PHE A 119 23.18 -14.18 -10.98
N PRO A 120 24.19 -13.60 -11.61
CA PRO A 120 25.47 -14.27 -11.71
C PRO A 120 25.94 -14.55 -10.29
N VAL A 121 26.13 -15.82 -9.98
CA VAL A 121 26.70 -16.26 -8.71
C VAL A 121 28.10 -15.68 -8.66
N VAL A 122 28.32 -14.68 -7.82
CA VAL A 122 29.62 -14.07 -7.57
C VAL A 122 30.40 -14.98 -6.61
N SER A 123 30.59 -16.25 -6.97
CA SER A 123 31.31 -17.22 -6.12
C SER A 123 32.78 -17.41 -6.51
N ASP A 124 33.24 -16.91 -7.67
CA ASP A 124 34.58 -17.24 -8.15
C ASP A 124 35.65 -16.18 -7.88
N LYS A 125 35.30 -15.03 -7.28
CA LYS A 125 36.32 -13.99 -6.98
C LYS A 125 36.77 -13.95 -5.52
N LEU A 126 36.19 -14.70 -4.62
CA LEU A 126 36.64 -14.76 -3.23
C LEU A 126 37.81 -15.77 -3.02
N GLY A 127 38.02 -16.69 -3.95
CA GLY A 127 39.11 -17.67 -3.89
C GLY A 127 40.49 -17.06 -4.22
N GLU A 128 40.53 -16.00 -5.02
CA GLU A 128 41.83 -15.40 -5.44
C GLU A 128 42.36 -14.35 -4.45
N MET A 129 41.53 -13.80 -3.57
CA MET A 129 41.98 -12.81 -2.58
C MET A 129 42.59 -13.40 -1.29
N THR A 130 42.47 -14.71 -1.05
CA THR A 130 43.06 -15.36 0.13
C THR A 130 44.42 -15.96 -0.09
N SER A 131 44.94 -16.04 -1.33
CA SER A 131 46.26 -16.58 -1.64
C SER A 131 47.40 -15.55 -1.58
N PHE A 132 47.10 -14.26 -1.34
CA PHE A 132 48.13 -13.21 -1.34
C PHE A 132 48.66 -12.85 0.06
N ARG A 133 48.40 -13.64 1.11
CA ARG A 133 48.79 -13.33 2.49
C ARG A 133 49.63 -14.44 3.14
N GLN A 134 50.49 -15.12 2.38
CA GLN A 134 51.56 -15.94 2.94
C GLN A 134 52.83 -15.71 2.13
N GLY A 135 53.65 -14.80 2.59
CA GLY A 135 54.96 -14.57 1.99
C GLY A 135 55.63 -13.28 2.45
N SER A 136 55.86 -13.11 3.74
CA SER A 136 56.94 -12.28 4.25
C SER A 136 57.45 -12.86 5.52
N GLU A 137 58.27 -13.89 5.42
CA GLU A 137 59.21 -14.21 6.52
C GLU A 137 60.16 -13.06 6.65
N PHE A 138 60.14 -12.42 7.80
CA PHE A 138 61.15 -11.46 8.21
C PHE A 138 62.29 -12.25 8.84
N SER A 139 63.33 -12.48 8.07
CA SER A 139 64.62 -12.91 8.56
C SER A 139 65.39 -11.63 8.93
N GLY A 140 65.52 -11.36 10.23
CA GLY A 140 66.37 -10.33 10.76
C GLY A 140 67.53 -10.95 11.51
N GLY A 141 68.74 -10.63 11.05
CA GLY A 141 69.94 -10.82 11.83
C GLY A 141 70.19 -9.64 12.77
#